data_8130803f8396b47bf4e3d0d8a1c31ad7
#
_entry.id   8130803f8396b47bf4e3d0d8a1c31ad7
#
_cell.length_a   1.000
_cell.length_b   1.000
_cell.length_c   1.000
_cell.angle_alpha   90.00
_cell.angle_beta   90.00
_cell.angle_gamma   90.00
#
_symmetry.space_group_name_H-M   'P 1'
#
loop_
_entity.id
_entity.type
_entity.pdbx_description
1 polymer ?
#
loop_
_entity_poly.entity_id
_entity_poly.type
_entity_poly.pdbx_seq_one_letter_code
_entity_poly.pdbx_strand_id
1 'polypeptide(L)'
;MGSLDYPFNTAGAISFIDNAGSNEVFVKGIVSKIVYTFSVNYGTGTFWISDDGTYNDDAAKDFEAYSVYWLGNKAWEEGNDQIAEGDEVILHGALTKYKTTYETSSKKAYVYSVNGKTE
;
A
#
# COMPACT_ATOMS: atom_id res chain seq x y z
N MET A 1 2.05 -17.32 1.12
CA MET A 1 1.70 -16.04 0.50
C MET A 1 2.21 -14.86 1.32
N GLY A 2 2.26 -13.69 0.72
CA GLY A 2 2.81 -12.50 1.38
C GLY A 2 4.30 -12.33 1.17
N SER A 3 4.94 -13.18 0.37
CA SER A 3 6.34 -13.02 -0.03
C SER A 3 6.43 -12.22 -1.32
N LEU A 4 7.65 -11.82 -1.68
CA LEU A 4 7.85 -11.08 -2.93
C LEU A 4 7.43 -11.92 -4.15
N ASP A 5 7.71 -13.23 -4.15
CA ASP A 5 7.33 -14.10 -5.25
C ASP A 5 5.82 -14.35 -5.30
N TYR A 6 5.17 -14.29 -4.15
CA TYR A 6 3.74 -14.55 -4.02
C TYR A 6 3.11 -13.52 -3.07
N PRO A 7 3.04 -12.24 -3.49
CA PRO A 7 2.47 -11.20 -2.63
C PRO A 7 0.98 -11.44 -2.39
N PHE A 8 0.47 -10.94 -1.28
CA PHE A 8 -0.96 -10.94 -1.03
C PHE A 8 -1.67 -10.03 -2.03
N ASN A 9 -2.85 -10.45 -2.50
CA ASN A 9 -3.80 -9.51 -3.08
C ASN A 9 -4.59 -8.87 -1.93
N THR A 10 -5.60 -8.06 -2.24
CA THR A 10 -6.39 -7.38 -1.20
C THR A 10 -7.06 -8.38 -0.26
N ALA A 11 -7.71 -9.40 -0.80
CA ALA A 11 -8.37 -10.42 0.02
C ALA A 11 -7.38 -11.16 0.93
N GLY A 12 -6.20 -11.48 0.41
CA GLY A 12 -5.15 -12.14 1.18
C GLY A 12 -4.63 -11.25 2.31
N ALA A 13 -4.42 -9.97 2.05
CA ALA A 13 -3.98 -9.01 3.07
C ALA A 13 -5.02 -8.86 4.18
N ILE A 14 -6.29 -8.76 3.81
CA ILE A 14 -7.39 -8.67 4.78
C ILE A 14 -7.44 -9.92 5.65
N SER A 15 -7.35 -11.10 5.04
CA SER A 15 -7.36 -12.36 5.78
C SER A 15 -6.17 -12.47 6.72
N PHE A 16 -4.98 -12.04 6.28
CA PHE A 16 -3.78 -12.01 7.12
C PHE A 16 -3.99 -11.13 8.35
N ILE A 17 -4.57 -9.95 8.18
CA ILE A 17 -4.85 -9.01 9.28
C ILE A 17 -5.91 -9.62 10.22
N ASP A 18 -7.00 -10.15 9.67
CA ASP A 18 -8.08 -10.74 10.47
C ASP A 18 -7.62 -11.95 11.28
N ASN A 19 -6.58 -12.64 10.84
CA ASN A 19 -6.00 -13.78 11.55
C ASN A 19 -4.80 -13.40 12.41
N ALA A 20 -4.70 -12.11 12.76
CA ALA A 20 -3.67 -11.58 13.64
C ALA A 20 -2.24 -11.78 13.12
N GLY A 21 -2.04 -11.75 11.83
CA GLY A 21 -0.73 -11.80 11.22
C GLY A 21 0.11 -10.61 11.65
N SER A 22 1.37 -10.84 12.02
CA SER A 22 2.23 -9.80 12.58
C SER A 22 3.55 -9.61 11.84
N ASN A 23 3.84 -10.44 10.87
CA ASN A 23 5.08 -10.32 10.09
C ASN A 23 4.95 -9.19 9.06
N GLU A 24 6.10 -8.64 8.65
CA GLU A 24 6.12 -7.78 7.47
C GLU A 24 5.91 -8.65 6.23
N VAL A 25 5.07 -8.15 5.32
CA VAL A 25 4.67 -8.93 4.15
C VAL A 25 4.66 -8.04 2.91
N PHE A 26 4.47 -8.68 1.75
CA PHE A 26 4.30 -7.99 0.47
C PHE A 26 2.84 -8.05 0.05
N VAL A 27 2.32 -6.91 -0.41
CA VAL A 27 0.95 -6.77 -0.89
C VAL A 27 0.98 -6.13 -2.28
N LYS A 28 0.27 -6.72 -3.23
CA LYS A 28 0.20 -6.24 -4.61
C LYS A 28 -1.20 -5.76 -4.92
N GLY A 29 -1.30 -4.64 -5.60
CA GLY A 29 -2.58 -4.12 -6.04
C GLY A 29 -2.39 -3.03 -7.08
N ILE A 30 -3.51 -2.47 -7.53
CA ILE A 30 -3.54 -1.41 -8.52
C ILE A 30 -4.06 -0.14 -7.84
N VAL A 31 -3.37 0.97 -8.04
CA VAL A 31 -3.74 2.25 -7.42
C VAL A 31 -5.13 2.65 -7.88
N SER A 32 -6.03 2.82 -6.93
CA SER A 32 -7.44 3.13 -7.22
C SER A 32 -7.82 4.56 -6.83
N LYS A 33 -7.11 5.15 -5.87
CA LYS A 33 -7.38 6.52 -5.43
C LYS A 33 -6.14 7.06 -4.72
N ILE A 34 -5.73 8.27 -5.03
CA ILE A 34 -4.60 8.92 -4.38
C ILE A 34 -5.14 9.93 -3.38
N VAL A 35 -4.71 9.83 -2.12
CA VAL A 35 -5.07 10.77 -1.07
C VAL A 35 -4.05 11.92 -1.05
N TYR A 36 -2.76 11.57 -0.95
CA TYR A 36 -1.66 12.52 -1.12
C TYR A 36 -0.37 11.76 -1.41
N THR A 37 0.58 12.40 -2.10
CA THR A 37 1.84 11.79 -2.49
C THR A 37 3.05 12.36 -1.76
N PHE A 38 2.84 13.34 -0.89
CA PHE A 38 3.94 13.93 -0.13
C PHE A 38 3.42 14.56 1.16
N SER A 39 4.08 14.22 2.26
CA SER A 39 3.83 14.85 3.56
C SER A 39 5.05 15.67 3.94
N VAL A 40 4.88 16.98 4.10
CA VAL A 40 5.95 17.90 4.47
C VAL A 40 6.69 17.44 5.72
N ASN A 41 5.94 16.92 6.71
CA ASN A 41 6.53 16.56 8.00
C ASN A 41 7.18 15.19 8.02
N TYR A 42 6.71 14.25 7.18
CA TYR A 42 7.10 12.84 7.31
C TYR A 42 7.69 12.24 6.04
N GLY A 43 7.47 12.86 4.88
CA GLY A 43 7.92 12.30 3.61
C GLY A 43 7.20 11.03 3.21
N THR A 44 5.94 10.87 3.64
CA THR A 44 5.12 9.70 3.33
C THR A 44 4.01 10.05 2.35
N GLY A 45 3.48 9.02 1.69
CA GLY A 45 2.30 9.14 0.85
C GLY A 45 1.18 8.24 1.35
N THR A 46 -0.05 8.52 0.94
CA THR A 46 -1.22 7.70 1.27
C THR A 46 -2.09 7.56 0.03
N PHE A 47 -2.43 6.31 -0.29
CA PHE A 47 -3.27 6.02 -1.44
C PHE A 47 -3.98 4.68 -1.22
N TRP A 48 -5.01 4.43 -2.04
CA TRP A 48 -5.77 3.19 -1.99
C TRP A 48 -5.38 2.27 -3.13
N ILE A 49 -5.43 0.97 -2.89
CA ILE A 49 -5.25 -0.04 -3.91
C ILE A 49 -6.41 -1.03 -3.87
N SER A 50 -6.64 -1.67 -5.01
CA SER A 50 -7.59 -2.78 -5.13
C SER A 50 -7.06 -3.76 -6.15
N ASP A 51 -7.72 -4.92 -6.30
CA ASP A 51 -7.25 -5.93 -7.23
C ASP A 51 -7.42 -5.50 -8.69
N ASP A 52 -8.43 -4.68 -8.98
CA ASP A 52 -8.75 -4.25 -10.34
C ASP A 52 -8.56 -2.74 -10.59
N GLY A 53 -8.09 -2.00 -9.59
CA GLY A 53 -7.88 -0.56 -9.72
C GLY A 53 -9.15 0.27 -9.53
N THR A 54 -10.24 -0.33 -9.12
CA THR A 54 -11.48 0.38 -8.83
C THR A 54 -11.54 0.73 -7.34
N TYR A 55 -11.84 1.98 -7.03
CA TYR A 55 -12.11 2.38 -5.65
C TYR A 55 -13.58 2.08 -5.35
N ASN A 56 -13.83 1.12 -4.48
CA ASN A 56 -15.17 0.59 -4.22
C ASN A 56 -15.85 1.24 -3.02
N ASP A 57 -15.10 1.99 -2.21
CA ASP A 57 -15.55 2.48 -0.91
C ASP A 57 -16.09 1.33 -0.05
N ASP A 58 -15.36 0.22 -0.05
CA ASP A 58 -15.76 -1.04 0.59
C ASP A 58 -14.54 -1.64 1.28
N ALA A 59 -14.60 -1.75 2.60
CA ALA A 59 -13.48 -2.26 3.40
C ALA A 59 -13.07 -3.68 3.03
N ALA A 60 -13.94 -4.45 2.36
CA ALA A 60 -13.60 -5.81 1.93
C ALA A 60 -12.88 -5.84 0.58
N LYS A 61 -12.80 -4.71 -0.12
CA LYS A 61 -12.23 -4.64 -1.46
C LYS A 61 -11.12 -3.61 -1.61
N ASP A 62 -11.06 -2.64 -0.73
CA ASP A 62 -10.09 -1.56 -0.80
C ASP A 62 -9.07 -1.69 0.33
N PHE A 63 -7.80 -1.56 -0.01
CA PHE A 63 -6.72 -1.59 0.96
C PHE A 63 -5.98 -0.26 0.92
N GLU A 64 -5.73 0.33 2.08
CA GLU A 64 -5.07 1.64 2.14
C GLU A 64 -3.59 1.50 2.40
N ALA A 65 -2.78 2.06 1.48
CA ALA A 65 -1.36 2.26 1.73
C ALA A 65 -1.24 3.56 2.53
N TYR A 66 -1.30 3.43 3.85
CA TYR A 66 -1.40 4.56 4.76
C TYR A 66 -0.02 5.00 5.26
N SER A 67 0.34 6.26 5.00
CA SER A 67 1.61 6.84 5.44
C SER A 67 2.80 5.94 5.12
N VAL A 68 2.94 5.57 3.84
CA VAL A 68 4.03 4.71 3.38
C VAL A 68 5.18 5.54 2.82
N TYR A 69 6.40 4.98 2.91
CA TYR A 69 7.55 5.57 2.26
C TYR A 69 7.61 5.17 0.79
N TRP A 70 8.53 5.78 0.06
CA TRP A 70 8.70 5.58 -1.38
C TRP A 70 9.70 4.47 -1.69
N LEU A 71 9.96 4.25 -2.96
CA LEU A 71 10.91 3.24 -3.45
C LEU A 71 12.24 3.34 -2.71
N GLY A 72 12.80 2.19 -2.36
CA GLY A 72 14.02 2.12 -1.58
C GLY A 72 13.82 2.49 -0.11
N ASN A 73 12.58 2.54 0.35
CA ASN A 73 12.22 2.92 1.73
C ASN A 73 12.71 4.33 2.07
N LYS A 74 12.55 5.23 1.13
CA LYS A 74 12.98 6.64 1.23
C LYS A 74 11.77 7.57 1.27
N ALA A 75 12.00 8.83 1.60
CA ALA A 75 10.95 9.84 1.55
C ALA A 75 10.47 10.06 0.11
N TRP A 76 9.18 10.36 -0.04
CA TRP A 76 8.63 10.83 -1.31
C TRP A 76 9.20 12.19 -1.64
N GLU A 77 9.18 12.55 -2.91
CA GLU A 77 9.61 13.86 -3.36
C GLU A 77 8.43 14.82 -3.44
N GLU A 78 8.67 16.07 -3.07
CA GLU A 78 7.64 17.10 -3.08
C GLU A 78 7.10 17.34 -4.49
N GLY A 79 5.79 17.53 -4.57
CA GLY A 79 5.14 17.99 -5.80
C GLY A 79 5.16 17.01 -6.94
N ASN A 80 5.21 15.71 -6.66
CA ASN A 80 5.47 14.78 -7.72
C ASN A 80 4.28 13.95 -8.16
N ASP A 81 4.46 13.41 -9.35
CA ASP A 81 3.55 12.51 -10.00
C ASP A 81 4.16 11.11 -10.08
N GLN A 82 4.74 10.64 -8.95
CA GLN A 82 5.44 9.35 -8.90
C GLN A 82 4.52 8.18 -9.15
N ILE A 83 3.25 8.30 -8.75
CA ILE A 83 2.24 7.29 -9.04
C ILE A 83 1.00 7.94 -9.63
N ALA A 84 0.22 7.11 -10.31
CA ALA A 84 -1.07 7.50 -10.86
C ALA A 84 -2.07 6.37 -10.66
N GLU A 85 -3.35 6.70 -10.67
CA GLU A 85 -4.40 5.66 -10.69
C GLU A 85 -4.17 4.74 -11.88
N GLY A 86 -4.29 3.44 -11.63
CA GLY A 86 -4.01 2.42 -12.62
C GLY A 86 -2.62 1.82 -12.54
N ASP A 87 -1.71 2.40 -11.79
CA ASP A 87 -0.38 1.83 -11.61
C ASP A 87 -0.43 0.58 -10.74
N GLU A 88 0.35 -0.43 -11.11
CA GLU A 88 0.49 -1.63 -10.29
C GLU A 88 1.62 -1.42 -9.29
N VAL A 89 1.31 -1.59 -8.01
CA VAL A 89 2.29 -1.42 -6.94
C VAL A 89 2.43 -2.68 -6.11
N ILE A 90 3.62 -2.88 -5.56
CA ILE A 90 3.85 -3.87 -4.51
C ILE A 90 4.31 -3.08 -3.28
N LEU A 91 3.62 -3.31 -2.17
CA LEU A 91 3.94 -2.70 -0.88
C LEU A 91 4.67 -3.72 -0.02
N HIS A 92 5.57 -3.26 0.84
CA HIS A 92 6.24 -4.12 1.82
C HIS A 92 6.20 -3.46 3.19
N GLY A 93 5.76 -4.21 4.17
CA GLY A 93 5.77 -3.72 5.54
C GLY A 93 4.75 -4.38 6.45
N ALA A 94 4.49 -3.73 7.56
CA ALA A 94 3.52 -4.20 8.56
C ALA A 94 2.11 -3.76 8.18
N LEU A 95 1.14 -4.62 8.43
CA LEU A 95 -0.27 -4.37 8.13
C LEU A 95 -1.06 -4.27 9.43
N THR A 96 -2.18 -3.55 9.38
CA THR A 96 -3.05 -3.40 10.53
C THR A 96 -4.47 -3.07 10.09
N LYS A 97 -5.38 -3.03 11.05
CA LYS A 97 -6.76 -2.57 10.82
C LYS A 97 -7.02 -1.41 11.75
N TYR A 98 -7.44 -0.28 11.20
CA TYR A 98 -7.81 0.89 11.99
C TYR A 98 -9.30 1.13 11.79
N LYS A 99 -10.10 0.94 12.85
CA LYS A 99 -11.56 0.97 12.79
C LYS A 99 -12.05 -0.07 11.78
N THR A 100 -12.57 0.34 10.62
CA THR A 100 -13.04 -0.57 9.58
C THR A 100 -12.10 -0.65 8.38
N THR A 101 -10.97 0.07 8.41
CA THR A 101 -10.04 0.17 7.29
C THR A 101 -8.88 -0.80 7.45
N TYR A 102 -8.65 -1.62 6.44
CA TYR A 102 -7.45 -2.46 6.36
C TYR A 102 -6.36 -1.64 5.68
N GLU A 103 -5.21 -1.54 6.32
CA GLU A 103 -4.17 -0.63 5.88
C GLU A 103 -2.78 -1.07 6.30
N THR A 104 -1.75 -0.41 5.75
CA THR A 104 -0.40 -0.52 6.26
C THR A 104 -0.30 0.25 7.58
N SER A 105 0.54 -0.24 8.49
CA SER A 105 0.83 0.50 9.73
C SER A 105 1.60 1.77 9.38
N SER A 106 1.20 2.89 10.01
CA SER A 106 1.79 4.21 9.72
C SER A 106 3.31 4.18 9.83
N LYS A 107 4.00 4.61 8.77
CA LYS A 107 5.47 4.72 8.69
C LYS A 107 6.21 3.40 8.84
N LYS A 108 5.51 2.27 8.68
CA LYS A 108 6.10 0.93 8.82
C LYS A 108 6.00 0.12 7.53
N ALA A 109 5.79 0.80 6.41
CA ALA A 109 5.74 0.17 5.11
C ALA A 109 6.26 1.13 4.05
N TYR A 110 6.59 0.60 2.90
CA TYR A 110 7.03 1.40 1.77
C TYR A 110 6.59 0.77 0.46
N VAL A 111 6.62 1.58 -0.60
CA VAL A 111 6.33 1.09 -1.95
C VAL A 111 7.57 0.37 -2.45
N TYR A 112 7.47 -0.94 -2.59
CA TYR A 112 8.59 -1.76 -3.05
C TYR A 112 8.81 -1.61 -4.56
N SER A 113 7.72 -1.59 -5.34
CA SER A 113 7.81 -1.42 -6.79
C SER A 113 6.59 -0.72 -7.35
N VAL A 114 6.79 -0.04 -8.48
CA VAL A 114 5.72 0.56 -9.29
C VAL A 114 5.90 0.08 -10.72
N ASN A 115 4.92 -0.63 -11.24
CA ASN A 115 4.96 -1.19 -12.60
C ASN A 115 6.24 -1.98 -12.85
N GLY A 116 6.71 -2.69 -11.82
CA GLY A 116 7.92 -3.51 -11.90
C GLY A 116 9.24 -2.78 -11.63
N LYS A 117 9.20 -1.47 -11.41
CA LYS A 117 10.41 -0.69 -11.12
C LYS A 117 10.58 -0.54 -9.61
N THR A 118 11.80 -0.77 -9.11
CA THR A 118 12.12 -0.70 -7.68
C THR A 118 12.93 0.54 -7.31
N GLU A 119 13.25 1.35 -8.28
CA GLU A 119 13.98 2.60 -8.07
C GLU A 119 13.83 3.56 -9.26
#